data_2f3b74cdf09696ee0817f70d2f9b6d0f
#
_entry.id   2f3b74cdf09696ee0817f70d2f9b6d0f
#
_cell.length_a   1.000
_cell.length_b   1.000
_cell.length_c   1.000
_cell.angle_alpha   90.00
_cell.angle_beta   90.00
_cell.angle_gamma   90.00
#
_symmetry.space_group_name_H-M   'P 1'
#
loop_
_entity.id
_entity.type
_entity.pdbx_description
1 polymer ?
#
loop_
_entity_poly.entity_id
_entity_poly.type
_entity_poly.pdbx_seq_one_letter_code
_entity_poly.pdbx_strand_id
1 'polypeptide(L)'
;MSLTDTSPTRRPAVLFALILLAWATSSPHPAVAQTSAEGDQTPARLLAAAKSWGYQLHKFDPDTLAASPYDMLVIDYSRDGKPARALTPEEVDKIRVKPDGERRIVLAYLSIGVAQTYRYYWKWYWGWVFGVLSPRWLGSENPEWRGNYGVRYWHEGWQKIILGGENSYLERIVKAGFDGVYLDGVDEYVDMVKEKRNARALMIAFVKAIAERARVLKPGFLVVPQNAEALLADASYRAVIDGIGKEDLLFGDDVSQQPNDPKSIVSDVVRLKLLTADHKPVFVVEYLDAPQEIERARRRLERYSFIPYFTDRALDSMRVGDVPAPDHAADKK
;
A
#
# COMPACT_ATOMS: atom_id res chain seq x y z
N MET A 1 -2.73 -68.69 54.52
CA MET A 1 -3.99 -69.39 54.57
C MET A 1 -4.66 -69.12 53.22
N SER A 2 -4.42 -69.97 52.19
CA SER A 2 -5.16 -71.20 51.87
C SER A 2 -6.62 -70.86 51.63
N LEU A 3 -7.27 -71.09 50.49
CA LEU A 3 -7.32 -72.20 49.54
C LEU A 3 -8.07 -71.65 48.28
N THR A 4 -7.61 -71.88 47.03
CA THR A 4 -8.14 -72.83 46.06
C THR A 4 -9.66 -72.89 45.90
N ASP A 5 -10.19 -72.68 44.67
CA ASP A 5 -10.81 -73.78 43.92
C ASP A 5 -11.18 -73.38 42.46
N THR A 6 -10.74 -74.14 41.57
CA THR A 6 -11.13 -74.79 40.35
C THR A 6 -12.37 -74.36 39.54
N SER A 7 -12.12 -74.30 38.25
CA SER A 7 -12.91 -74.35 37.02
C SER A 7 -14.18 -75.24 37.00
N PRO A 8 -15.02 -75.16 35.94
CA PRO A 8 -14.66 -75.66 34.63
C PRO A 8 -15.31 -74.95 33.37
N THR A 9 -14.58 -75.10 32.32
CA THR A 9 -14.94 -75.19 30.88
C THR A 9 -16.40 -75.33 30.47
N ARG A 10 -16.83 -74.46 29.51
CA ARG A 10 -17.74 -74.80 28.42
C ARG A 10 -17.45 -74.00 27.18
N ARG A 11 -17.01 -74.62 26.12
CA ARG A 11 -17.25 -74.28 24.70
C ARG A 11 -18.61 -74.86 24.35
N PRO A 12 -19.39 -74.39 23.36
CA PRO A 12 -19.08 -73.97 22.02
C PRO A 12 -20.08 -72.92 21.45
N ALA A 13 -19.82 -72.33 20.36
CA ALA A 13 -20.65 -72.37 19.15
C ALA A 13 -20.10 -71.33 18.13
N VAL A 14 -19.58 -71.82 17.05
CA VAL A 14 -19.21 -71.07 15.88
C VAL A 14 -20.47 -70.66 15.13
N LEU A 15 -20.76 -69.37 15.02
CA LEU A 15 -21.78 -68.85 14.11
C LEU A 15 -21.03 -68.11 12.99
N PHE A 16 -21.01 -68.69 11.80
CA PHE A 16 -20.56 -68.05 10.58
C PHE A 16 -21.56 -66.94 10.20
N ALA A 17 -21.18 -65.67 10.32
CA ALA A 17 -21.91 -64.55 9.72
C ALA A 17 -21.18 -64.22 8.38
N LEU A 18 -21.86 -64.48 7.29
CA LEU A 18 -21.48 -63.99 5.95
C LEU A 18 -21.57 -62.49 5.91
N ILE A 19 -20.40 -61.80 5.84
CA ILE A 19 -20.34 -60.37 5.55
C ILE A 19 -20.27 -60.23 4.02
N LEU A 20 -21.39 -59.82 3.43
CA LEU A 20 -21.43 -59.32 2.06
C LEU A 20 -20.64 -58.02 1.97
N LEU A 21 -19.45 -58.02 1.41
CA LEU A 21 -18.71 -56.81 1.01
C LEU A 21 -19.43 -56.19 -0.17
N ALA A 22 -20.17 -55.10 0.07
CA ALA A 22 -20.60 -54.22 -1.00
C ALA A 22 -19.39 -53.35 -1.44
N TRP A 23 -18.88 -53.63 -2.62
CA TRP A 23 -17.91 -52.74 -3.28
C TRP A 23 -18.63 -51.49 -3.72
N ALA A 24 -18.50 -50.40 -2.94
CA ALA A 24 -18.84 -49.05 -3.39
C ALA A 24 -17.74 -48.58 -4.35
N THR A 25 -18.03 -48.60 -5.64
CA THR A 25 -17.21 -47.95 -6.67
C THR A 25 -17.36 -46.45 -6.48
N SER A 26 -16.49 -45.84 -5.67
CA SER A 26 -16.32 -44.39 -5.65
C SER A 26 -15.60 -43.97 -6.94
N SER A 27 -16.35 -43.44 -7.89
CA SER A 27 -15.81 -42.74 -9.03
C SER A 27 -14.96 -41.55 -8.54
N PRO A 28 -13.72 -41.37 -9.03
CA PRO A 28 -12.97 -40.21 -8.71
C PRO A 28 -13.69 -39.01 -9.34
N HIS A 29 -14.25 -38.16 -8.53
CA HIS A 29 -14.64 -36.82 -8.99
C HIS A 29 -13.37 -36.12 -9.46
N PRO A 30 -13.33 -35.56 -10.68
CA PRO A 30 -12.21 -34.75 -11.07
C PRO A 30 -12.19 -33.56 -10.13
N ALA A 31 -11.13 -33.40 -9.34
CA ALA A 31 -10.81 -32.15 -8.67
C ALA A 31 -10.51 -31.11 -9.76
N VAL A 32 -11.57 -30.42 -10.19
CA VAL A 32 -11.47 -29.32 -11.17
C VAL A 32 -10.74 -28.17 -10.48
N ALA A 33 -9.55 -27.96 -10.94
CA ALA A 33 -8.77 -26.71 -10.98
C ALA A 33 -9.44 -25.45 -10.37
N GLN A 34 -9.32 -25.31 -9.05
CA GLN A 34 -9.49 -24.00 -8.38
C GLN A 34 -8.15 -23.24 -8.29
N THR A 35 -7.04 -23.83 -8.71
CA THR A 35 -5.68 -23.27 -8.56
C THR A 35 -5.31 -22.21 -9.58
N SER A 36 -6.06 -22.02 -10.67
CA SER A 36 -5.74 -21.00 -11.67
C SER A 36 -6.35 -19.62 -11.38
N ALA A 37 -7.47 -19.52 -10.68
CA ALA A 37 -8.12 -18.25 -10.38
C ALA A 37 -7.46 -17.50 -9.18
N GLU A 38 -6.99 -18.24 -8.16
CA GLU A 38 -6.31 -17.61 -7.00
C GLU A 38 -4.91 -17.08 -7.36
N GLY A 39 -4.19 -17.72 -8.29
CA GLY A 39 -2.88 -17.22 -8.74
C GLY A 39 -2.93 -15.92 -9.51
N ASP A 40 -4.07 -15.59 -10.10
CA ASP A 40 -4.28 -14.37 -10.92
C ASP A 40 -4.66 -13.14 -10.08
N GLN A 41 -5.04 -13.31 -8.82
CA GLN A 41 -5.54 -12.30 -7.90
C GLN A 41 -4.54 -11.85 -6.83
N THR A 42 -3.24 -12.12 -7.00
CA THR A 42 -2.24 -11.65 -6.03
C THR A 42 -2.13 -10.12 -6.04
N PRO A 43 -1.92 -9.46 -4.87
CA PRO A 43 -1.80 -8.01 -4.82
C PRO A 43 -0.79 -7.44 -5.82
N ALA A 44 0.36 -8.08 -5.99
CA ALA A 44 1.40 -7.63 -6.93
C ALA A 44 0.93 -7.67 -8.39
N ARG A 45 0.19 -8.71 -8.79
CA ARG A 45 -0.38 -8.81 -10.14
C ARG A 45 -1.49 -7.78 -10.37
N LEU A 46 -2.38 -7.59 -9.41
CA LEU A 46 -3.43 -6.58 -9.48
C LEU A 46 -2.81 -5.18 -9.59
N LEU A 47 -1.77 -4.88 -8.81
CA LEU A 47 -1.07 -3.61 -8.89
C LEU A 47 -0.42 -3.40 -10.26
N ALA A 48 0.25 -4.42 -10.81
CA ALA A 48 0.89 -4.36 -12.13
C ALA A 48 -0.12 -4.24 -13.28
N ALA A 49 -1.35 -4.73 -13.10
CA ALA A 49 -2.44 -4.65 -14.07
C ALA A 49 -3.29 -3.38 -13.94
N ALA A 50 -3.10 -2.58 -12.87
CA ALA A 50 -3.89 -1.39 -12.61
C ALA A 50 -3.78 -0.38 -13.75
N LYS A 51 -4.90 0.17 -14.20
CA LYS A 51 -5.02 1.19 -15.25
C LYS A 51 -5.52 2.51 -14.72
N SER A 52 -6.01 2.52 -13.49
CA SER A 52 -6.60 3.68 -12.83
C SER A 52 -6.32 3.66 -11.34
N TRP A 53 -6.24 4.84 -10.72
CA TRP A 53 -6.07 4.95 -9.29
C TRP A 53 -6.72 6.21 -8.75
N GLY A 54 -6.99 6.23 -7.46
CA GLY A 54 -7.53 7.37 -6.75
C GLY A 54 -6.76 7.63 -5.45
N TYR A 55 -6.70 8.91 -5.05
CA TYR A 55 -5.94 9.36 -3.89
C TYR A 55 -6.80 10.31 -3.06
N GLN A 56 -7.18 9.87 -1.85
CA GLN A 56 -7.97 10.68 -0.91
C GLN A 56 -7.54 10.38 0.53
N LEU A 57 -7.12 11.41 1.26
CA LEU A 57 -6.60 11.27 2.62
C LEU A 57 -7.56 11.78 3.69
N HIS A 58 -8.47 12.68 3.32
CA HIS A 58 -9.37 13.34 4.26
C HIS A 58 -10.84 13.15 3.88
N LYS A 59 -11.73 13.28 4.85
CA LYS A 59 -13.21 13.29 4.68
C LYS A 59 -13.77 12.09 3.89
N PHE A 60 -13.04 10.98 3.82
CA PHE A 60 -13.49 9.82 3.08
C PHE A 60 -14.54 9.00 3.86
N ASP A 61 -15.41 8.38 3.11
CA ASP A 61 -16.40 7.43 3.59
C ASP A 61 -16.21 6.09 2.88
N PRO A 62 -16.19 4.95 3.61
CA PRO A 62 -15.97 3.62 3.01
C PRO A 62 -16.95 3.26 1.92
N ASP A 63 -18.22 3.68 2.02
CA ASP A 63 -19.25 3.36 1.04
C ASP A 63 -19.01 4.12 -0.27
N THR A 64 -18.63 5.39 -0.16
CA THR A 64 -18.25 6.22 -1.32
C THR A 64 -16.98 5.70 -1.99
N LEU A 65 -15.99 5.27 -1.21
CA LEU A 65 -14.77 4.68 -1.75
C LEU A 65 -15.05 3.35 -2.46
N ALA A 66 -15.90 2.49 -1.89
CA ALA A 66 -16.31 1.24 -2.50
C ALA A 66 -17.05 1.45 -3.84
N ALA A 67 -17.85 2.51 -3.93
CA ALA A 67 -18.58 2.88 -5.15
C ALA A 67 -17.69 3.45 -6.26
N SER A 68 -16.42 3.78 -5.98
CA SER A 68 -15.50 4.30 -7.00
C SER A 68 -15.06 3.20 -7.98
N PRO A 69 -14.73 3.51 -9.24
CA PRO A 69 -14.36 2.50 -10.24
C PRO A 69 -12.86 2.17 -10.29
N TYR A 70 -12.02 2.80 -9.46
CA TYR A 70 -10.56 2.71 -9.55
C TYR A 70 -10.01 1.32 -9.23
N ASP A 71 -8.91 0.93 -9.90
CA ASP A 71 -8.19 -0.33 -9.68
C ASP A 71 -7.28 -0.30 -8.45
N MET A 72 -6.85 0.89 -8.05
CA MET A 72 -6.09 1.12 -6.82
C MET A 72 -6.60 2.38 -6.11
N LEU A 73 -6.66 2.31 -4.80
CA LEU A 73 -6.92 3.47 -3.94
C LEU A 73 -5.79 3.66 -2.94
N VAL A 74 -5.41 4.92 -2.74
CA VAL A 74 -4.55 5.37 -1.63
C VAL A 74 -5.40 6.18 -0.68
N ILE A 75 -5.51 5.74 0.57
CA ILE A 75 -6.31 6.37 1.62
C ILE A 75 -5.56 6.37 2.95
N ASP A 76 -5.97 7.22 3.89
CA ASP A 76 -5.44 7.11 5.25
C ASP A 76 -5.99 5.85 5.94
N TYR A 77 -5.20 5.25 6.85
CA TYR A 77 -5.66 4.10 7.63
C TYR A 77 -6.75 4.46 8.64
N SER A 78 -6.92 5.75 8.93
CA SER A 78 -7.84 6.27 9.94
C SER A 78 -8.46 7.58 9.46
N ARG A 79 -9.74 7.79 9.74
CA ARG A 79 -10.50 8.99 9.36
C ARG A 79 -9.98 10.30 9.97
N ASP A 80 -9.18 10.21 11.05
CA ASP A 80 -8.63 11.37 11.77
C ASP A 80 -7.19 11.15 12.27
N GLY A 81 -6.53 10.10 11.79
CA GLY A 81 -5.17 9.73 12.21
C GLY A 81 -5.09 9.07 13.60
N LYS A 82 -6.21 8.84 14.28
CA LYS A 82 -6.27 8.20 15.61
C LYS A 82 -6.75 6.75 15.52
N PRO A 83 -6.28 5.86 16.41
CA PRO A 83 -6.67 4.44 16.40
C PRO A 83 -8.17 4.21 16.59
N ALA A 84 -8.84 5.08 17.37
CA ALA A 84 -10.29 4.96 17.61
C ALA A 84 -11.15 5.20 16.36
N ARG A 85 -10.57 5.81 15.32
CA ARG A 85 -11.22 6.09 14.03
C ARG A 85 -10.53 5.38 12.87
N ALA A 86 -9.66 4.41 13.19
CA ALA A 86 -9.06 3.54 12.19
C ALA A 86 -10.14 2.75 11.43
N LEU A 87 -9.89 2.47 10.16
CA LEU A 87 -10.72 1.55 9.39
C LEU A 87 -10.62 0.14 9.98
N THR A 88 -11.74 -0.56 10.02
CA THR A 88 -11.78 -1.97 10.39
C THR A 88 -11.40 -2.85 9.19
N PRO A 89 -10.99 -4.11 9.42
CA PRO A 89 -10.75 -5.05 8.32
C PRO A 89 -11.96 -5.21 7.40
N GLU A 90 -13.17 -5.22 7.95
CA GLU A 90 -14.43 -5.35 7.20
C GLU A 90 -14.68 -4.12 6.30
N GLU A 91 -14.34 -2.92 6.77
CA GLU A 91 -14.44 -1.71 5.96
C GLU A 91 -13.41 -1.70 4.83
N VAL A 92 -12.17 -2.14 5.10
CA VAL A 92 -11.13 -2.27 4.07
C VAL A 92 -11.52 -3.35 3.06
N ASP A 93 -12.08 -4.47 3.49
CA ASP A 93 -12.60 -5.53 2.62
C ASP A 93 -13.75 -5.04 1.74
N LYS A 94 -14.65 -4.21 2.29
CA LYS A 94 -15.72 -3.56 1.52
C LYS A 94 -15.15 -2.64 0.43
N ILE A 95 -14.19 -1.79 0.79
CA ILE A 95 -13.54 -0.87 -0.15
C ILE A 95 -12.82 -1.65 -1.27
N ARG A 96 -12.29 -2.84 -0.97
CA ARG A 96 -11.53 -3.68 -1.91
C ARG A 96 -12.37 -4.21 -3.07
N VAL A 97 -13.69 -4.26 -2.95
CA VAL A 97 -14.58 -4.72 -4.01
C VAL A 97 -15.08 -3.53 -4.83
N LYS A 98 -14.83 -3.57 -6.15
CA LYS A 98 -15.31 -2.56 -7.10
C LYS A 98 -16.82 -2.75 -7.40
N PRO A 99 -17.51 -1.75 -7.99
CA PRO A 99 -18.91 -1.87 -8.38
C PRO A 99 -19.20 -3.00 -9.37
N ASP A 100 -18.22 -3.37 -10.20
CA ASP A 100 -18.29 -4.49 -11.15
C ASP A 100 -18.05 -5.87 -10.51
N GLY A 101 -17.77 -5.91 -9.20
CA GLY A 101 -17.47 -7.12 -8.44
C GLY A 101 -16.00 -7.56 -8.49
N GLU A 102 -15.15 -6.88 -9.26
CA GLU A 102 -13.73 -7.18 -9.29
C GLU A 102 -13.00 -6.62 -8.06
N ARG A 103 -11.81 -7.15 -7.81
CA ARG A 103 -10.96 -6.72 -6.71
C ARG A 103 -10.05 -5.56 -7.14
N ARG A 104 -9.92 -4.56 -6.26
CA ARG A 104 -8.91 -3.50 -6.36
C ARG A 104 -7.84 -3.64 -5.29
N ILE A 105 -6.76 -2.85 -5.43
CA ILE A 105 -5.72 -2.66 -4.41
C ILE A 105 -6.10 -1.48 -3.52
N VAL A 106 -5.95 -1.64 -2.21
CA VAL A 106 -6.14 -0.57 -1.23
C VAL A 106 -4.85 -0.38 -0.44
N LEU A 107 -4.17 0.75 -0.65
CA LEU A 107 -2.92 1.12 0.03
C LEU A 107 -3.21 2.14 1.13
N ALA A 108 -2.55 1.96 2.28
CA ALA A 108 -2.58 2.95 3.34
C ALA A 108 -1.47 3.99 3.17
N TYR A 109 -1.81 5.27 3.24
CA TYR A 109 -0.84 6.35 3.33
C TYR A 109 -0.03 6.22 4.63
N LEU A 110 1.28 6.36 4.52
CA LEU A 110 2.21 6.30 5.63
C LEU A 110 3.37 7.27 5.42
N SER A 111 3.37 8.41 6.10
CA SER A 111 4.52 9.33 6.08
C SER A 111 5.67 8.78 6.92
N ILE A 112 6.85 8.66 6.30
CA ILE A 112 8.07 8.11 6.93
C ILE A 112 9.19 9.14 7.13
N GLY A 113 9.14 10.25 6.39
CA GLY A 113 10.09 11.37 6.52
C GLY A 113 9.57 12.54 7.35
N VAL A 114 8.25 12.53 7.66
CA VAL A 114 7.57 13.64 8.33
C VAL A 114 6.69 13.13 9.47
N ALA A 115 6.78 13.74 10.64
CA ALA A 115 5.88 13.53 11.75
C ALA A 115 4.71 14.52 11.71
N GLN A 116 3.48 14.01 11.89
CA GLN A 116 2.24 14.76 11.77
C GLN A 116 1.55 14.89 13.13
N THR A 117 1.14 16.12 13.50
CA THR A 117 0.61 16.45 14.83
C THR A 117 -0.71 15.77 15.16
N TYR A 118 -1.48 15.40 14.14
CA TYR A 118 -2.77 14.72 14.32
C TYR A 118 -2.65 13.20 14.52
N ARG A 119 -1.46 12.63 14.35
CA ARG A 119 -1.23 11.18 14.49
C ARG A 119 -1.23 10.72 15.94
N TYR A 120 -1.52 9.45 16.16
CA TYR A 120 -1.63 8.83 17.47
C TYR A 120 -0.35 8.90 18.32
N TYR A 121 0.81 8.94 17.69
CA TYR A 121 2.11 8.98 18.36
C TYR A 121 2.49 10.38 18.84
N TRP A 122 1.83 11.41 18.33
CA TRP A 122 2.15 12.79 18.66
C TRP A 122 1.84 13.11 20.13
N LYS A 123 2.74 13.82 20.77
CA LYS A 123 2.54 14.35 22.12
C LYS A 123 2.30 15.85 22.06
N TRP A 124 1.26 16.34 22.71
CA TRP A 124 0.84 17.74 22.65
C TRP A 124 1.93 18.75 23.02
N TYR A 125 2.94 18.35 23.82
CA TYR A 125 4.08 19.15 24.26
C TYR A 125 5.28 19.10 23.30
N TRP A 126 5.29 18.27 22.25
CA TRP A 126 6.30 18.29 21.20
C TRP A 126 6.09 19.53 20.32
N GLY A 127 7.18 20.17 19.91
CA GLY A 127 7.12 21.43 19.15
C GLY A 127 6.87 22.68 20.00
N TRP A 128 6.63 22.51 21.31
CA TRP A 128 6.49 23.65 22.22
C TRP A 128 7.85 24.23 22.63
N VAL A 129 7.79 25.51 23.02
CA VAL A 129 8.89 26.42 23.37
C VAL A 129 10.20 25.73 23.78
N PHE A 130 11.25 25.97 22.99
CA PHE A 130 12.66 25.55 23.21
C PHE A 130 13.00 24.08 22.96
N GLY A 131 12.11 23.23 22.48
CA GLY A 131 12.45 21.85 22.08
C GLY A 131 12.95 20.89 23.18
N VAL A 132 12.97 21.34 24.44
CA VAL A 132 13.58 20.64 25.57
C VAL A 132 12.91 19.29 25.86
N LEU A 133 11.62 19.17 25.53
CA LEU A 133 10.83 17.95 25.73
C LEU A 133 10.56 17.17 24.41
N SER A 134 11.06 17.69 23.31
CA SER A 134 10.91 17.01 22.01
C SER A 134 11.89 15.85 21.86
N PRO A 135 11.48 14.75 21.21
CA PRO A 135 12.41 13.65 20.98
C PRO A 135 13.53 14.05 20.00
N ARG A 136 14.71 13.47 20.16
CA ARG A 136 15.90 13.80 19.35
C ARG A 136 15.73 13.58 17.84
N TRP A 137 14.75 12.76 17.45
CA TRP A 137 14.44 12.52 16.05
C TRP A 137 13.55 13.58 15.43
N LEU A 138 12.87 14.40 16.23
CA LEU A 138 11.97 15.44 15.74
C LEU A 138 12.77 16.66 15.26
N GLY A 139 12.50 17.10 14.05
CA GLY A 139 13.05 18.30 13.44
C GLY A 139 12.15 19.53 13.59
N SER A 140 12.30 20.48 12.68
CA SER A 140 11.50 21.70 12.61
C SER A 140 10.15 21.45 11.94
N GLU A 141 9.16 22.29 12.29
CA GLU A 141 7.90 22.35 11.56
C GLU A 141 8.13 22.87 10.14
N ASN A 142 7.45 22.26 9.16
CA ASN A 142 7.45 22.74 7.80
C ASN A 142 6.62 24.05 7.74
N PRO A 143 7.16 25.18 7.26
CA PRO A 143 6.46 26.46 7.24
C PRO A 143 5.27 26.49 6.27
N GLU A 144 5.30 25.66 5.21
CA GLU A 144 4.25 25.57 4.19
C GLU A 144 3.12 24.64 4.63
N TRP A 145 3.48 23.59 5.38
CA TRP A 145 2.55 22.53 5.80
C TRP A 145 2.49 22.46 7.33
N ARG A 146 1.71 23.35 7.95
CA ARG A 146 1.55 23.41 9.41
C ARG A 146 1.14 22.06 9.99
N GLY A 147 1.74 21.72 11.13
CA GLY A 147 1.52 20.43 11.79
C GLY A 147 2.36 19.29 11.26
N ASN A 148 3.21 19.55 10.26
CA ASN A 148 4.16 18.59 9.71
C ASN A 148 5.57 18.96 10.14
N TYR A 149 6.31 18.00 10.67
CA TYR A 149 7.66 18.19 11.22
C TYR A 149 8.60 17.19 10.54
N GLY A 150 9.67 17.66 9.94
CA GLY A 150 10.72 16.80 9.41
C GLY A 150 11.29 15.88 10.50
N VAL A 151 11.71 14.66 10.15
CA VAL A 151 12.26 13.72 11.12
C VAL A 151 13.62 13.19 10.71
N ARG A 152 14.46 12.88 11.69
CA ARG A 152 15.68 12.08 11.49
C ARG A 152 15.27 10.61 11.36
N TYR A 153 14.83 10.22 10.15
CA TYR A 153 14.28 8.88 9.88
C TYR A 153 15.27 7.74 10.13
N TRP A 154 16.57 8.03 10.25
CA TRP A 154 17.59 7.07 10.67
C TRP A 154 17.67 6.86 12.18
N HIS A 155 16.93 7.67 12.96
CA HIS A 155 16.94 7.56 14.42
C HIS A 155 16.04 6.42 14.90
N GLU A 156 16.57 5.57 15.78
CA GLU A 156 15.86 4.38 16.29
C GLU A 156 14.49 4.70 16.91
N GLY A 157 14.37 5.85 17.60
CA GLY A 157 13.11 6.28 18.20
C GLY A 157 12.00 6.53 17.19
N TRP A 158 12.33 7.06 16.01
CA TRP A 158 11.39 7.20 14.91
C TRP A 158 11.09 5.87 14.22
N GLN A 159 12.12 5.11 13.93
CA GLN A 159 11.96 3.77 13.35
C GLN A 159 11.10 2.85 14.22
N LYS A 160 11.20 2.99 15.56
CA LYS A 160 10.33 2.26 16.48
C LYS A 160 8.84 2.65 16.33
N ILE A 161 8.53 3.91 16.07
CA ILE A 161 7.15 4.36 15.81
C ILE A 161 6.63 3.72 14.51
N ILE A 162 7.45 3.68 13.47
CA ILE A 162 7.03 3.20 12.15
C ILE A 162 6.95 1.67 12.08
N LEU A 163 7.97 0.93 12.58
CA LEU A 163 8.09 -0.52 12.36
C LEU A 163 8.45 -1.34 13.60
N GLY A 164 8.53 -0.74 14.79
CA GLY A 164 9.01 -1.38 16.00
C GLY A 164 7.95 -2.00 16.90
N GLY A 165 7.44 -3.20 16.61
CA GLY A 165 6.60 -4.00 17.50
C GLY A 165 5.08 -3.82 17.31
N GLU A 166 4.30 -4.47 18.18
CA GLU A 166 2.85 -4.72 18.03
C GLU A 166 1.93 -3.49 17.85
N ASN A 167 2.40 -2.30 18.17
CA ASN A 167 1.62 -1.08 18.04
C ASN A 167 2.29 -0.04 17.12
N SER A 168 3.29 -0.48 16.32
CA SER A 168 3.90 0.37 15.31
C SER A 168 2.88 0.80 14.25
N TYR A 169 3.18 1.85 13.52
CA TYR A 169 2.28 2.38 12.50
C TYR A 169 2.02 1.33 11.39
N LEU A 170 3.10 0.70 10.92
CA LEU A 170 3.02 -0.37 9.92
C LEU A 170 2.12 -1.52 10.39
N GLU A 171 2.27 -1.97 11.64
CA GLU A 171 1.49 -3.08 12.15
C GLU A 171 0.00 -2.75 12.30
N ARG A 172 -0.35 -1.51 12.66
CA ARG A 172 -1.74 -1.03 12.65
C ARG A 172 -2.35 -1.11 11.25
N ILE A 173 -1.61 -0.69 10.24
CA ILE A 173 -2.03 -0.75 8.84
C ILE A 173 -2.23 -2.21 8.40
N VAL A 174 -1.29 -3.09 8.73
CA VAL A 174 -1.41 -4.53 8.40
C VAL A 174 -2.62 -5.16 9.08
N LYS A 175 -2.84 -4.86 10.38
CA LYS A 175 -3.99 -5.36 11.15
C LYS A 175 -5.33 -4.84 10.61
N ALA A 176 -5.37 -3.63 10.07
CA ALA A 176 -6.55 -3.08 9.40
C ALA A 176 -6.86 -3.73 8.04
N GLY A 177 -6.00 -4.63 7.55
CA GLY A 177 -6.28 -5.44 6.37
C GLY A 177 -5.79 -4.88 5.04
N PHE A 178 -5.16 -3.71 4.99
CA PHE A 178 -4.65 -3.09 3.76
C PHE A 178 -3.76 -4.04 2.95
N ASP A 179 -3.70 -3.82 1.62
CA ASP A 179 -2.87 -4.61 0.71
C ASP A 179 -1.41 -4.14 0.68
N GLY A 180 -1.15 -2.93 1.14
CA GLY A 180 0.16 -2.32 1.16
C GLY A 180 0.18 -0.93 1.77
N VAL A 181 1.32 -0.27 1.64
CA VAL A 181 1.54 1.12 2.04
C VAL A 181 1.95 1.98 0.87
N TYR A 182 1.48 3.24 0.90
CA TYR A 182 1.94 4.33 0.06
C TYR A 182 2.80 5.24 0.93
N LEU A 183 4.12 5.23 0.69
CA LEU A 183 5.10 5.87 1.56
C LEU A 183 5.35 7.31 1.12
N ASP A 184 5.05 8.25 2.00
CA ASP A 184 5.30 9.67 1.79
C ASP A 184 6.49 10.18 2.59
N GLY A 185 7.06 11.34 2.18
CA GLY A 185 8.25 11.93 2.78
C GLY A 185 9.53 11.14 2.50
N VAL A 186 9.54 10.34 1.43
CA VAL A 186 10.74 9.61 1.02
C VAL A 186 11.79 10.56 0.46
N ASP A 187 11.38 11.67 -0.13
CA ASP A 187 12.22 12.73 -0.68
C ASP A 187 12.85 13.65 0.38
N GLU A 188 12.42 13.60 1.62
CA GLU A 188 12.99 14.35 2.74
C GLU A 188 14.52 14.15 2.90
N TYR A 189 15.07 13.08 2.32
CA TYR A 189 16.52 12.89 2.36
C TYR A 189 17.29 14.03 1.67
N VAL A 190 16.68 14.74 0.74
CA VAL A 190 17.31 15.85 0.01
C VAL A 190 17.64 16.98 0.98
N ASP A 191 16.72 17.35 1.84
CA ASP A 191 16.90 18.40 2.84
C ASP A 191 17.83 17.96 3.98
N MET A 192 17.80 16.68 4.29
CA MET A 192 18.63 16.10 5.35
C MET A 192 20.10 15.93 4.98
N VAL A 193 20.51 16.09 3.72
CA VAL A 193 21.91 15.94 3.30
C VAL A 193 22.86 16.90 4.04
N LYS A 194 22.39 18.10 4.41
CA LYS A 194 23.18 19.07 5.17
C LYS A 194 23.51 18.58 6.58
N GLU A 195 22.56 17.87 7.21
CA GLU A 195 22.74 17.28 8.53
C GLU A 195 23.46 15.93 8.47
N LYS A 196 23.18 15.12 7.44
CA LYS A 196 23.66 13.75 7.31
C LYS A 196 24.08 13.46 5.86
N ARG A 197 25.38 13.44 5.60
CA ARG A 197 25.93 13.26 4.23
C ARG A 197 25.43 11.99 3.52
N ASN A 198 25.12 10.93 4.25
CA ASN A 198 24.63 9.67 3.71
C ASN A 198 23.11 9.53 3.86
N ALA A 199 22.36 10.64 3.99
CA ALA A 199 20.91 10.67 4.12
C ALA A 199 20.20 9.81 3.06
N ARG A 200 20.60 9.93 1.78
CA ARG A 200 20.08 9.11 0.69
C ARG A 200 20.18 7.61 0.95
N ALA A 201 21.34 7.13 1.37
CA ALA A 201 21.54 5.70 1.65
C ALA A 201 20.74 5.25 2.88
N LEU A 202 20.59 6.11 3.88
CA LEU A 202 19.77 5.84 5.06
C LEU A 202 18.28 5.78 4.73
N MET A 203 17.76 6.60 3.80
CA MET A 203 16.37 6.51 3.35
C MET A 203 16.14 5.20 2.58
N ILE A 204 17.02 4.84 1.67
CA ILE A 204 16.97 3.54 0.99
C ILE A 204 16.94 2.39 2.00
N ALA A 205 17.82 2.42 2.99
CA ALA A 205 17.86 1.38 4.04
C ALA A 205 16.56 1.34 4.85
N PHE A 206 15.96 2.49 5.14
CA PHE A 206 14.71 2.57 5.88
C PHE A 206 13.52 2.01 5.09
N VAL A 207 13.37 2.37 3.81
CA VAL A 207 12.33 1.79 2.92
C VAL A 207 12.50 0.27 2.81
N LYS A 208 13.76 -0.23 2.68
CA LYS A 208 14.04 -1.67 2.66
C LYS A 208 13.61 -2.36 3.96
N ALA A 209 13.91 -1.76 5.11
CA ALA A 209 13.49 -2.29 6.42
C ALA A 209 11.96 -2.31 6.58
N ILE A 210 11.26 -1.29 6.07
CA ILE A 210 9.78 -1.25 6.04
C ILE A 210 9.25 -2.40 5.16
N ALA A 211 9.78 -2.57 3.95
CA ALA A 211 9.36 -3.62 3.03
C ALA A 211 9.58 -5.03 3.61
N GLU A 212 10.76 -5.26 4.21
CA GLU A 212 11.09 -6.52 4.87
C GLU A 212 10.14 -6.81 6.04
N ARG A 213 9.97 -5.85 6.95
CA ARG A 213 9.08 -6.01 8.10
C ARG A 213 7.63 -6.23 7.67
N ALA A 214 7.14 -5.48 6.68
CA ALA A 214 5.78 -5.60 6.17
C ALA A 214 5.51 -7.00 5.62
N ARG A 215 6.43 -7.56 4.84
CA ARG A 215 6.30 -8.89 4.23
C ARG A 215 6.46 -10.03 5.22
N VAL A 216 7.16 -9.82 6.33
CA VAL A 216 7.16 -10.75 7.48
C VAL A 216 5.79 -10.76 8.17
N LEU A 217 5.14 -9.61 8.31
CA LEU A 217 3.81 -9.51 8.92
C LEU A 217 2.69 -10.04 8.01
N LYS A 218 2.77 -9.74 6.71
CA LYS A 218 1.79 -10.14 5.69
C LYS A 218 2.52 -10.44 4.38
N PRO A 219 2.72 -11.70 4.02
CA PRO A 219 3.31 -12.07 2.73
C PRO A 219 2.58 -11.41 1.57
N GLY A 220 3.33 -10.89 0.59
CA GLY A 220 2.77 -10.17 -0.55
C GLY A 220 2.33 -8.73 -0.27
N PHE A 221 2.65 -8.17 0.90
CA PHE A 221 2.34 -6.78 1.23
C PHE A 221 3.11 -5.82 0.33
N LEU A 222 2.40 -4.85 -0.26
CA LEU A 222 2.92 -3.93 -1.26
C LEU A 222 3.57 -2.70 -0.61
N VAL A 223 4.61 -2.20 -1.27
CA VAL A 223 5.31 -0.97 -0.86
C VAL A 223 5.46 -0.07 -2.09
N VAL A 224 4.76 1.05 -2.07
CA VAL A 224 4.75 2.06 -3.14
C VAL A 224 5.19 3.39 -2.55
N PRO A 225 6.45 3.81 -2.73
CA PRO A 225 6.91 5.13 -2.29
C PRO A 225 6.35 6.23 -3.19
N GLN A 226 6.22 7.44 -2.63
CA GLN A 226 5.88 8.65 -3.35
C GLN A 226 7.13 9.49 -3.55
N ASN A 227 7.26 10.11 -4.73
CA ASN A 227 8.39 10.97 -5.10
C ASN A 227 9.77 10.28 -5.01
N ALA A 228 10.85 11.04 -4.79
CA ALA A 228 12.21 10.53 -4.64
C ALA A 228 12.70 9.66 -5.81
N GLU A 229 12.28 9.95 -7.03
CA GLU A 229 12.60 9.20 -8.24
C GLU A 229 14.12 9.08 -8.49
N ALA A 230 14.93 9.97 -7.90
CA ALA A 230 16.39 9.84 -7.93
C ALA A 230 16.91 8.58 -7.23
N LEU A 231 16.13 8.00 -6.27
CA LEU A 231 16.48 6.74 -5.62
C LEU A 231 16.37 5.54 -6.56
N LEU A 232 15.59 5.65 -7.64
CA LEU A 232 15.41 4.59 -8.63
C LEU A 232 16.70 4.23 -9.38
N ALA A 233 17.74 5.07 -9.32
CA ALA A 233 19.07 4.70 -9.82
C ALA A 233 19.68 3.51 -9.06
N ASP A 234 19.23 3.23 -7.83
CA ASP A 234 19.67 2.09 -7.03
C ASP A 234 18.81 0.85 -7.32
N ALA A 235 19.42 -0.15 -7.96
CA ALA A 235 18.72 -1.39 -8.30
C ALA A 235 18.22 -2.15 -7.06
N SER A 236 18.93 -2.06 -5.92
CA SER A 236 18.50 -2.71 -4.70
C SER A 236 17.29 -2.03 -4.05
N TYR A 237 17.10 -0.73 -4.30
CA TYR A 237 15.88 -0.01 -3.92
C TYR A 237 14.70 -0.42 -4.81
N ARG A 238 14.90 -0.41 -6.15
CA ARG A 238 13.86 -0.86 -7.07
C ARG A 238 13.40 -2.29 -6.82
N ALA A 239 14.30 -3.17 -6.36
CA ALA A 239 13.97 -4.57 -6.08
C ALA A 239 12.95 -4.73 -4.94
N VAL A 240 12.88 -3.81 -3.99
CA VAL A 240 12.03 -3.94 -2.80
C VAL A 240 10.72 -3.17 -2.86
N ILE A 241 10.53 -2.27 -3.84
CA ILE A 241 9.29 -1.53 -4.05
C ILE A 241 8.46 -2.19 -5.15
N ASP A 242 7.14 -2.00 -5.14
CA ASP A 242 6.21 -2.63 -6.07
C ASP A 242 5.67 -1.68 -7.14
N GLY A 243 5.86 -0.39 -6.94
CA GLY A 243 5.50 0.72 -7.83
C GLY A 243 6.05 2.01 -7.27
N ILE A 244 5.72 3.14 -7.89
CA ILE A 244 6.04 4.48 -7.39
C ILE A 244 4.87 5.43 -7.68
N GLY A 245 4.59 6.34 -6.73
CA GLY A 245 3.79 7.52 -6.94
C GLY A 245 4.67 8.72 -7.28
N LYS A 246 4.19 9.65 -8.09
CA LYS A 246 4.84 10.93 -8.37
C LYS A 246 3.80 12.03 -8.36
N GLU A 247 4.03 13.05 -7.55
CA GLU A 247 3.24 14.28 -7.56
C GLU A 247 3.88 15.31 -8.46
N ASP A 248 3.05 16.16 -9.07
CA ASP A 248 3.53 17.34 -9.78
C ASP A 248 4.65 17.05 -10.79
N LEU A 249 4.47 16.05 -11.65
CA LEU A 249 5.47 15.73 -12.66
C LEU A 249 5.50 16.73 -13.79
N LEU A 250 4.34 17.18 -14.23
CA LEU A 250 4.20 18.07 -15.38
C LEU A 250 3.90 19.51 -14.99
N PHE A 251 3.24 19.73 -13.85
CA PHE A 251 2.76 21.01 -13.37
C PHE A 251 2.97 21.14 -11.87
N GLY A 252 3.14 22.37 -11.39
CA GLY A 252 2.93 22.71 -9.99
C GLY A 252 4.01 22.29 -9.01
N ASP A 253 5.24 22.05 -9.43
CA ASP A 253 6.37 21.79 -8.53
C ASP A 253 6.60 22.93 -7.51
N ASP A 254 6.07 24.13 -7.82
CA ASP A 254 6.02 25.30 -6.96
C ASP A 254 4.62 25.62 -6.40
N VAL A 255 3.69 24.65 -6.39
CA VAL A 255 2.26 24.76 -6.00
C VAL A 255 1.41 25.71 -6.86
N SER A 256 1.91 26.21 -7.99
CA SER A 256 1.26 27.26 -8.80
C SER A 256 0.36 26.75 -9.91
N GLN A 257 0.26 25.44 -10.15
CA GLN A 257 -0.37 24.82 -11.34
C GLN A 257 0.23 25.28 -12.68
N GLN A 258 1.40 25.90 -12.68
CA GLN A 258 2.12 26.24 -13.92
C GLN A 258 2.89 25.02 -14.44
N PRO A 259 3.18 24.96 -15.75
CA PRO A 259 4.03 23.90 -16.29
C PRO A 259 5.43 23.93 -15.67
N ASN A 260 5.91 22.75 -15.27
CA ASN A 260 7.27 22.59 -14.74
C ASN A 260 8.34 22.80 -15.80
N ASP A 261 9.59 23.06 -15.38
CA ASP A 261 10.71 23.17 -16.29
C ASP A 261 10.86 21.90 -17.14
N PRO A 262 10.92 22.02 -18.49
CA PRO A 262 11.03 20.86 -19.36
C PRO A 262 12.23 19.95 -19.09
N LYS A 263 13.35 20.49 -18.57
CA LYS A 263 14.54 19.70 -18.24
C LYS A 263 14.31 18.87 -16.97
N SER A 264 13.62 19.43 -15.98
CA SER A 264 13.20 18.72 -14.78
C SER A 264 12.28 17.55 -15.14
N ILE A 265 11.23 17.82 -15.91
CA ILE A 265 10.30 16.78 -16.41
C ILE A 265 11.07 15.65 -17.11
N VAL A 266 11.97 15.98 -18.04
CA VAL A 266 12.74 14.95 -18.78
C VAL A 266 13.61 14.13 -17.84
N SER A 267 14.27 14.79 -16.87
CA SER A 267 15.10 14.12 -15.86
C SER A 267 14.30 13.09 -15.05
N ASP A 268 13.13 13.50 -14.58
CA ASP A 268 12.30 12.65 -13.74
C ASP A 268 11.64 11.52 -14.54
N VAL A 269 11.18 11.80 -15.77
CA VAL A 269 10.68 10.76 -16.67
C VAL A 269 11.76 9.71 -16.95
N VAL A 270 13.02 10.10 -17.19
CA VAL A 270 14.12 9.15 -17.41
C VAL A 270 14.33 8.25 -16.20
N ARG A 271 14.26 8.80 -14.98
CA ARG A 271 14.37 8.02 -13.73
C ARG A 271 13.19 7.08 -13.54
N LEU A 272 11.96 7.59 -13.70
CA LEU A 272 10.73 6.81 -13.59
C LEU A 272 10.67 5.65 -14.60
N LYS A 273 11.23 5.84 -15.80
CA LYS A 273 11.34 4.79 -16.81
C LYS A 273 12.20 3.60 -16.37
N LEU A 274 13.11 3.75 -15.42
CA LEU A 274 13.83 2.62 -14.84
C LEU A 274 12.88 1.64 -14.16
N LEU A 275 11.81 2.14 -13.55
CA LEU A 275 10.84 1.30 -12.89
C LEU A 275 9.88 0.61 -13.88
N THR A 276 9.44 1.32 -14.92
CA THR A 276 8.64 0.68 -15.99
C THR A 276 9.42 -0.39 -16.75
N ALA A 277 10.76 -0.24 -16.87
CA ALA A 277 11.63 -1.27 -17.42
C ALA A 277 11.70 -2.52 -16.53
N ASP A 278 11.52 -2.36 -15.22
CA ASP A 278 11.38 -3.46 -14.26
C ASP A 278 9.91 -3.99 -14.19
N HIS A 279 9.04 -3.61 -15.14
CA HIS A 279 7.61 -3.97 -15.21
C HIS A 279 6.78 -3.59 -13.98
N LYS A 280 7.15 -2.48 -13.32
CA LYS A 280 6.43 -1.93 -12.18
C LYS A 280 5.72 -0.63 -12.54
N PRO A 281 4.49 -0.39 -12.04
CA PRO A 281 3.69 0.77 -12.41
C PRO A 281 4.25 2.07 -11.82
N VAL A 282 4.00 3.15 -12.56
CA VAL A 282 4.23 4.54 -12.14
C VAL A 282 2.89 5.25 -12.12
N PHE A 283 2.48 5.69 -10.95
CA PHE A 283 1.25 6.43 -10.70
C PHE A 283 1.60 7.92 -10.59
N VAL A 284 0.89 8.77 -11.34
CA VAL A 284 1.17 10.22 -11.32
C VAL A 284 -0.07 10.98 -10.92
N VAL A 285 0.02 11.79 -9.87
CA VAL A 285 -1.03 12.73 -9.50
C VAL A 285 -0.63 14.14 -9.93
N GLU A 286 -1.56 14.82 -10.60
CA GLU A 286 -1.46 16.22 -10.96
C GLU A 286 -2.62 16.99 -10.34
N TYR A 287 -2.33 18.13 -9.75
CA TYR A 287 -3.32 18.98 -9.09
C TYR A 287 -3.80 20.06 -10.04
N LEU A 288 -4.69 19.68 -10.97
CA LEU A 288 -5.20 20.54 -12.04
C LEU A 288 -6.72 20.64 -12.01
N ASP A 289 -7.21 21.83 -12.37
CA ASP A 289 -8.65 22.11 -12.45
C ASP A 289 -9.13 22.36 -13.88
N ALA A 290 -8.27 22.86 -14.77
CA ALA A 290 -8.64 23.21 -16.14
C ALA A 290 -8.80 21.95 -17.03
N PRO A 291 -10.00 21.64 -17.58
CA PRO A 291 -10.24 20.42 -18.35
C PRO A 291 -9.29 20.22 -19.54
N GLN A 292 -8.92 21.32 -20.21
CA GLN A 292 -8.01 21.25 -21.37
C GLN A 292 -6.58 20.88 -20.97
N GLU A 293 -6.13 21.33 -19.79
CA GLU A 293 -4.80 20.99 -19.25
C GLU A 293 -4.78 19.56 -18.74
N ILE A 294 -5.83 19.14 -18.04
CA ILE A 294 -6.03 17.75 -17.63
C ILE A 294 -5.90 16.81 -18.82
N GLU A 295 -6.61 17.11 -19.91
CA GLU A 295 -6.58 16.25 -21.09
C GLU A 295 -5.20 16.25 -21.80
N ARG A 296 -4.49 17.38 -21.81
CA ARG A 296 -3.11 17.44 -22.33
C ARG A 296 -2.14 16.66 -21.46
N ALA A 297 -2.24 16.81 -20.14
CA ALA A 297 -1.43 16.08 -19.17
C ALA A 297 -1.67 14.58 -19.26
N ARG A 298 -2.94 14.15 -19.30
CA ARG A 298 -3.33 12.75 -19.47
C ARG A 298 -2.65 12.11 -20.66
N ARG A 299 -2.84 12.67 -21.87
CA ARG A 299 -2.21 12.15 -23.09
C ARG A 299 -0.69 12.12 -23.02
N ARG A 300 -0.07 13.05 -22.29
CA ARG A 300 1.38 13.09 -22.13
C ARG A 300 1.87 11.98 -21.19
N LEU A 301 1.20 11.76 -20.06
CA LEU A 301 1.52 10.73 -19.08
C LEU A 301 1.29 9.33 -19.65
N GLU A 302 0.21 9.11 -20.38
CA GLU A 302 -0.10 7.84 -21.06
C GLU A 302 0.97 7.47 -22.10
N ARG A 303 1.50 8.46 -22.86
CA ARG A 303 2.64 8.21 -23.76
C ARG A 303 3.92 7.78 -23.03
N TYR A 304 4.05 8.13 -21.75
CA TYR A 304 5.11 7.62 -20.90
C TYR A 304 4.80 6.25 -20.30
N SER A 305 3.61 5.73 -20.51
CA SER A 305 3.06 4.54 -19.82
C SER A 305 2.95 4.74 -18.30
N PHE A 306 2.60 5.95 -17.89
CA PHE A 306 2.31 6.31 -16.51
C PHE A 306 0.80 6.40 -16.33
N ILE A 307 0.32 6.06 -15.14
CA ILE A 307 -1.10 6.01 -14.79
C ILE A 307 -1.49 7.32 -14.11
N PRO A 308 -2.24 8.20 -14.79
CA PRO A 308 -2.55 9.52 -14.25
C PRO A 308 -3.73 9.50 -13.27
N TYR A 309 -3.72 10.42 -12.33
CA TYR A 309 -4.85 10.85 -11.52
C TYR A 309 -4.87 12.37 -11.40
N PHE A 310 -6.03 12.99 -11.49
CA PHE A 310 -6.19 14.44 -11.40
C PHE A 310 -7.13 14.79 -10.24
N THR A 311 -6.69 15.67 -9.36
CA THR A 311 -7.44 16.04 -8.16
C THR A 311 -7.03 17.42 -7.65
N ASP A 312 -7.53 17.82 -6.50
CA ASP A 312 -7.08 18.98 -5.75
C ASP A 312 -6.10 18.59 -4.64
N ARG A 313 -5.29 19.55 -4.17
CA ARG A 313 -4.26 19.32 -3.13
C ARG A 313 -4.83 19.03 -1.75
N ALA A 314 -6.12 19.30 -1.53
CA ALA A 314 -6.75 19.02 -0.24
C ALA A 314 -6.93 17.53 0.00
N LEU A 315 -6.96 16.72 -1.08
CA LEU A 315 -7.15 15.27 -1.04
C LEU A 315 -8.34 14.87 -0.14
N ASP A 316 -9.39 15.67 -0.15
CA ASP A 316 -10.59 15.49 0.68
C ASP A 316 -11.83 15.08 -0.11
N SER A 317 -11.68 14.90 -1.41
CA SER A 317 -12.72 14.41 -2.31
C SER A 317 -12.13 13.47 -3.38
N MET A 318 -12.93 12.50 -3.81
CA MET A 318 -12.56 11.57 -4.90
C MET A 318 -13.17 12.07 -6.21
N ARG A 319 -12.34 12.45 -7.18
CA ARG A 319 -12.83 12.77 -8.53
C ARG A 319 -13.05 11.46 -9.30
N VAL A 320 -14.28 11.22 -9.74
CA VAL A 320 -14.69 9.94 -10.37
C VAL A 320 -14.72 10.02 -11.91
N GLY A 321 -14.48 11.19 -12.52
CA GLY A 321 -14.60 11.42 -13.96
C GLY A 321 -13.42 10.97 -14.83
N ASP A 322 -12.35 10.44 -14.25
CA ASP A 322 -11.06 10.25 -14.91
C ASP A 322 -10.69 8.80 -15.22
N VAL A 323 -11.62 7.86 -15.07
CA VAL A 323 -11.37 6.44 -15.38
C VAL A 323 -11.43 6.24 -16.89
N PRO A 324 -10.40 5.63 -17.51
CA PRO A 324 -10.48 5.22 -18.91
C PRO A 324 -11.72 4.35 -19.12
N ALA A 325 -12.44 4.57 -20.22
CA ALA A 325 -13.52 3.67 -20.59
C ALA A 325 -12.97 2.23 -20.65
N PRO A 326 -13.72 1.23 -20.13
CA PRO A 326 -13.28 -0.14 -20.23
C PRO A 326 -13.00 -0.46 -21.70
N ASP A 327 -11.83 -1.06 -21.98
CA ASP A 327 -11.51 -1.60 -23.29
C ASP A 327 -12.61 -2.61 -23.63
N HIS A 328 -13.61 -2.19 -24.39
CA HIS A 328 -14.44 -3.13 -25.11
C HIS A 328 -13.50 -3.86 -26.06
N ALA A 329 -13.03 -5.04 -25.60
CA ALA A 329 -12.32 -5.97 -26.43
C ALA A 329 -13.12 -6.07 -27.74
N ALA A 330 -12.48 -5.63 -28.81
CA ALA A 330 -13.08 -5.66 -30.13
C ALA A 330 -13.56 -7.09 -30.38
N ASP A 331 -14.89 -7.27 -30.40
CA ASP A 331 -15.54 -8.36 -31.09
C ASP A 331 -15.04 -8.33 -32.54
N LYS A 332 -13.95 -9.00 -32.79
CA LYS A 332 -13.53 -9.32 -34.15
C LYS A 332 -14.24 -10.60 -34.53
N LYS A 333 -15.27 -10.41 -35.33
CA LYS A 333 -15.85 -11.45 -36.20
C LYS A 333 -14.76 -12.16 -36.99
#